data_0baff2d049cc4033d16af57fde10e9ed
#
_entry.id   0baff2d049cc4033d16af57fde10e9ed
#
_cell.length_a   1.000
_cell.length_b   1.000
_cell.length_c   1.000
_cell.angle_alpha   90.00
_cell.angle_beta   90.00
_cell.angle_gamma   90.00
#
_symmetry.space_group_name_H-M   'P 1'
#
loop_
_entity.id
_entity.type
_entity.pdbx_description
1 polymer ?
#
loop_
_entity_poly.entity_id
_entity_poly.type
_entity_poly.pdbx_seq_one_letter_code
_entity_poly.pdbx_strand_id
1 'polypeptide(L)'
;MKKIILHMSVLLVAIQSFSQSVSYPAIEKKIDKDIYIKSVAITDFSTQINFVYVNTKPEAHYILLKPPRHKDAYYIKANGQKYLLLSTQNIGNYDGITIVKPGEVLEFSARFEKLPSDITKFDLIEGESGTWDFYGVQLGKLNKSKSSVERFRVDYNYIAIYDTKTNTWGEWKSGDNTFVININENGDIAHLKANGTTVIYKKLSGVEDGFTEKGNHHYQTIKALDEDGDIFIFQIFDDTNIGLKMMWGSFMIQFAKM
;
A
#
# COMPACT_ATOMS: atom_id res chain seq x y z
N MET A 1 49.84 3.99 -35.61
CA MET A 1 48.75 3.07 -35.20
C MET A 1 48.42 3.36 -33.75
N LYS A 2 47.28 4.06 -33.48
CA LYS A 2 46.81 4.35 -32.12
C LYS A 2 45.93 3.20 -31.69
N LYS A 3 46.33 2.49 -30.63
CA LYS A 3 45.47 1.46 -29.95
C LYS A 3 44.40 2.15 -29.13
N ILE A 4 43.15 1.98 -29.55
CA ILE A 4 41.97 2.38 -28.75
C ILE A 4 41.72 1.25 -27.74
N ILE A 5 41.96 1.52 -26.47
CA ILE A 5 41.58 0.62 -25.35
C ILE A 5 40.16 0.91 -25.03
N LEU A 6 39.25 0.00 -25.37
CA LEU A 6 37.84 0.05 -25.06
C LEU A 6 37.66 -0.41 -23.59
N HIS A 7 37.41 0.53 -22.68
CA HIS A 7 37.04 0.20 -21.29
C HIS A 7 35.58 -0.25 -21.25
N MET A 8 35.39 -1.54 -21.18
CA MET A 8 34.08 -2.14 -20.97
C MET A 8 33.77 -2.09 -19.46
N SER A 9 33.03 -1.05 -19.05
CA SER A 9 32.52 -0.95 -17.69
C SER A 9 31.42 -2.00 -17.48
N VAL A 10 31.74 -3.08 -16.79
CA VAL A 10 30.77 -4.09 -16.36
C VAL A 10 29.95 -3.47 -15.23
N LEU A 11 28.72 -3.07 -15.52
CA LEU A 11 27.75 -2.64 -14.52
C LEU A 11 27.30 -3.89 -13.73
N LEU A 12 27.89 -4.10 -12.57
CA LEU A 12 27.50 -5.17 -11.65
C LEU A 12 26.17 -4.79 -11.02
N VAL A 13 25.07 -5.20 -11.62
CA VAL A 13 23.73 -5.14 -10.98
C VAL A 13 23.75 -6.21 -9.90
N ALA A 14 23.89 -5.80 -8.64
CA ALA A 14 23.74 -6.69 -7.50
C ALA A 14 22.28 -7.14 -7.45
N ILE A 15 22.01 -8.35 -7.90
CA ILE A 15 20.72 -9.03 -7.71
C ILE A 15 20.66 -9.38 -6.22
N GLN A 16 19.92 -8.58 -5.45
CA GLN A 16 19.63 -8.92 -4.05
C GLN A 16 18.64 -10.09 -4.06
N SER A 17 19.10 -11.27 -3.67
CA SER A 17 18.20 -12.38 -3.42
C SER A 17 17.44 -12.10 -2.12
N PHE A 18 16.13 -11.99 -2.20
CA PHE A 18 15.26 -11.91 -1.02
C PHE A 18 15.01 -13.33 -0.50
N SER A 19 15.30 -13.56 0.76
CA SER A 19 15.00 -14.84 1.40
C SER A 19 13.52 -14.95 1.81
N GLN A 20 12.88 -13.80 2.05
CA GLN A 20 11.47 -13.68 2.40
C GLN A 20 10.96 -12.28 2.04
N SER A 21 9.75 -12.21 1.45
CA SER A 21 9.08 -10.93 1.20
C SER A 21 7.59 -11.07 1.46
N VAL A 22 7.00 -10.07 2.12
CA VAL A 22 5.56 -9.97 2.40
C VAL A 22 5.08 -8.61 1.91
N SER A 23 4.12 -8.59 1.00
CA SER A 23 3.46 -7.37 0.55
C SER A 23 2.22 -7.12 1.40
N TYR A 24 2.02 -5.87 1.81
CA TYR A 24 0.90 -5.42 2.63
C TYR A 24 0.61 -6.36 3.82
N PRO A 25 1.58 -6.48 4.76
CA PRO A 25 1.42 -7.38 5.90
C PRO A 25 0.18 -6.99 6.72
N ALA A 26 -0.51 -7.98 7.25
CA ALA A 26 -1.56 -7.72 8.24
C ALA A 26 -0.94 -7.04 9.48
N ILE A 27 -1.60 -6.03 10.02
CA ILE A 27 -1.14 -5.22 11.15
C ILE A 27 -2.26 -5.20 12.17
N GLU A 28 -1.98 -5.61 13.42
CA GLU A 28 -3.00 -5.65 14.47
C GLU A 28 -3.43 -4.25 14.91
N LYS A 29 -2.48 -3.30 14.98
CA LYS A 29 -2.73 -1.91 15.36
C LYS A 29 -1.68 -0.99 14.75
N LYS A 30 -2.10 0.16 14.25
CA LYS A 30 -1.23 1.29 13.89
C LYS A 30 -1.74 2.58 14.55
N ILE A 31 -0.83 3.50 14.87
CA ILE A 31 -1.18 4.75 15.54
C ILE A 31 -1.68 5.78 14.52
N ASP A 32 -0.92 6.02 13.47
CA ASP A 32 -1.31 6.98 12.42
C ASP A 32 -2.01 6.24 11.27
N LYS A 33 -3.19 6.76 10.86
CA LYS A 33 -3.99 6.21 9.76
C LYS A 33 -3.39 6.51 8.38
N ASP A 34 -2.56 7.54 8.27
CA ASP A 34 -2.06 8.08 7.00
C ASP A 34 -0.76 7.40 6.52
N ILE A 35 -0.15 6.53 7.35
CA ILE A 35 1.04 5.74 6.99
C ILE A 35 0.72 4.26 6.87
N TYR A 36 1.32 3.59 5.89
CA TYR A 36 1.11 2.17 5.57
C TYR A 36 2.45 1.46 5.35
N ILE A 37 2.55 0.20 5.77
CA ILE A 37 3.64 -0.69 5.36
C ILE A 37 3.24 -1.32 4.03
N LYS A 38 3.94 -0.95 2.94
CA LYS A 38 3.73 -1.50 1.59
C LYS A 38 4.33 -2.90 1.47
N SER A 39 5.51 -3.11 2.03
CA SER A 39 6.13 -4.43 2.06
C SER A 39 7.22 -4.54 3.12
N VAL A 40 7.49 -5.78 3.52
CA VAL A 40 8.63 -6.16 4.34
C VAL A 40 9.43 -7.20 3.56
N ALA A 41 10.71 -6.97 3.36
CA ALA A 41 11.62 -7.88 2.67
C ALA A 41 12.81 -8.20 3.58
N ILE A 42 13.05 -9.48 3.82
CA ILE A 42 14.21 -9.97 4.57
C ILE A 42 15.22 -10.51 3.56
N THR A 43 16.42 -9.96 3.59
CA THR A 43 17.57 -10.37 2.78
C THR A 43 18.55 -11.17 3.64
N ASP A 44 19.67 -11.59 3.04
CA ASP A 44 20.75 -12.24 3.78
C ASP A 44 21.43 -11.31 4.78
N PHE A 45 21.28 -9.99 4.63
CA PHE A 45 22.03 -8.98 5.38
C PHE A 45 21.17 -8.03 6.21
N SER A 46 19.89 -7.87 5.87
CA SER A 46 19.04 -6.85 6.47
C SER A 46 17.56 -7.14 6.29
N THR A 47 16.73 -6.42 7.02
CA THR A 47 15.28 -6.32 6.82
C THR A 47 14.96 -4.95 6.26
N GLN A 48 14.31 -4.89 5.10
CA GLN A 48 13.83 -3.65 4.48
C GLN A 48 12.32 -3.55 4.63
N ILE A 49 11.85 -2.39 5.08
CA ILE A 49 10.42 -2.05 5.14
C ILE A 49 10.19 -0.88 4.19
N ASN A 50 9.26 -1.06 3.27
CA ASN A 50 8.79 -0.01 2.37
C ASN A 50 7.48 0.54 2.88
N PHE A 51 7.34 1.87 2.86
CA PHE A 51 6.20 2.61 3.39
C PHE A 51 5.55 3.45 2.31
N VAL A 52 4.27 3.73 2.53
CA VAL A 52 3.51 4.76 1.84
C VAL A 52 2.90 5.67 2.89
N TYR A 53 3.20 6.95 2.83
CA TYR A 53 2.55 8.00 3.60
C TYR A 53 1.66 8.83 2.67
N VAL A 54 0.43 9.09 3.11
CA VAL A 54 -0.53 9.88 2.34
C VAL A 54 -0.95 11.07 3.19
N ASN A 55 -0.67 12.28 2.74
CA ASN A 55 -1.13 13.46 3.47
C ASN A 55 -2.63 13.71 3.21
N THR A 56 -3.48 13.21 4.11
CA THR A 56 -4.93 13.44 4.06
C THR A 56 -5.37 14.76 4.73
N LYS A 57 -4.42 15.54 5.28
CA LYS A 57 -4.70 16.81 5.96
C LYS A 57 -4.76 17.98 4.97
N PRO A 58 -5.47 19.07 5.31
CA PRO A 58 -5.61 20.23 4.43
C PRO A 58 -4.33 21.08 4.30
N GLU A 59 -3.30 20.80 5.09
CA GLU A 59 -2.04 21.53 5.15
C GLU A 59 -0.84 20.64 4.83
N ALA A 60 0.27 21.26 4.42
CA ALA A 60 1.52 20.55 4.19
C ALA A 60 2.04 19.91 5.49
N HIS A 61 2.43 18.66 5.42
CA HIS A 61 3.00 17.93 6.54
C HIS A 61 4.52 17.86 6.42
N TYR A 62 5.20 18.18 7.52
CA TYR A 62 6.65 18.17 7.61
C TYR A 62 7.09 16.91 8.33
N ILE A 63 7.71 15.99 7.61
CA ILE A 63 8.06 14.67 8.14
C ILE A 63 9.54 14.37 8.00
N LEU A 64 10.06 13.66 8.97
CA LEU A 64 11.41 13.12 8.98
C LEU A 64 11.47 11.88 9.85
N LEU A 65 12.37 10.95 9.55
CA LEU A 65 12.72 9.87 10.46
C LEU A 65 14.00 10.24 11.21
N LYS A 66 14.05 9.90 12.49
CA LYS A 66 15.30 10.05 13.26
C LYS A 66 16.35 9.11 12.69
N PRO A 67 17.61 9.59 12.60
CA PRO A 67 18.69 8.81 11.99
C PRO A 67 19.07 7.58 12.84
N PRO A 68 19.79 6.62 12.26
CA PRO A 68 20.31 5.49 13.00
C PRO A 68 21.05 5.90 14.28
N ARG A 69 20.87 5.14 15.37
CA ARG A 69 21.43 5.37 16.72
C ARG A 69 20.88 6.58 17.49
N HIS A 70 19.97 7.36 16.91
CA HIS A 70 19.24 8.34 17.70
C HIS A 70 18.31 7.60 18.67
N LYS A 71 18.07 8.15 19.88
CA LYS A 71 17.20 7.52 20.89
C LYS A 71 15.78 7.29 20.40
N ASP A 72 15.29 8.19 19.54
CA ASP A 72 13.95 8.14 18.93
C ASP A 72 13.97 7.55 17.51
N ALA A 73 15.07 6.87 17.09
CA ALA A 73 15.08 6.19 15.80
C ALA A 73 14.14 4.98 15.81
N TYR A 74 13.59 4.66 14.66
CA TYR A 74 12.85 3.43 14.46
C TYR A 74 13.68 2.20 14.85
N TYR A 75 13.01 1.23 15.43
CA TYR A 75 13.54 -0.12 15.61
C TYR A 75 12.43 -1.16 15.46
N ILE A 76 12.80 -2.34 15.04
CA ILE A 76 11.93 -3.50 15.07
C ILE A 76 12.07 -4.18 16.44
N LYS A 77 10.94 -4.56 17.05
CA LYS A 77 10.91 -5.36 18.27
C LYS A 77 10.27 -6.72 17.97
N ALA A 78 11.03 -7.80 18.14
CA ALA A 78 10.55 -9.16 17.93
C ALA A 78 11.19 -10.09 18.95
N ASN A 79 10.43 -11.03 19.50
CA ASN A 79 10.88 -12.02 20.51
C ASN A 79 11.69 -11.37 21.67
N GLY A 80 11.29 -10.16 22.10
CA GLY A 80 11.98 -9.42 23.18
C GLY A 80 13.29 -8.73 22.78
N GLN A 81 13.74 -8.88 21.54
CA GLN A 81 14.95 -8.24 21.00
C GLN A 81 14.62 -7.02 20.17
N LYS A 82 15.57 -6.06 20.09
CA LYS A 82 15.51 -4.89 19.21
C LYS A 82 16.44 -5.10 18.02
N TYR A 83 15.94 -4.78 16.82
CA TYR A 83 16.70 -4.74 15.57
C TYR A 83 16.73 -3.30 15.11
N LEU A 84 17.93 -2.72 15.06
CA LEU A 84 18.11 -1.29 14.91
C LEU A 84 17.98 -0.84 13.46
N LEU A 85 17.59 0.43 13.29
CA LEU A 85 17.61 1.11 12.00
C LEU A 85 19.05 1.24 11.49
N LEU A 86 19.29 0.89 10.23
CA LEU A 86 20.59 1.00 9.56
C LEU A 86 20.62 2.18 8.59
N SER A 87 19.54 2.42 7.86
CA SER A 87 19.43 3.52 6.89
C SER A 87 17.98 3.79 6.50
N THR A 88 17.72 4.97 5.94
CA THR A 88 16.47 5.37 5.32
C THR A 88 16.72 5.83 3.90
N GLN A 89 15.69 5.80 3.05
CA GLN A 89 15.72 6.29 1.69
C GLN A 89 14.42 7.00 1.34
N ASN A 90 14.49 8.08 0.58
CA ASN A 90 13.37 8.92 0.13
C ASN A 90 12.57 9.58 1.27
N ILE A 91 13.18 9.77 2.44
CA ILE A 91 12.61 10.52 3.56
C ILE A 91 13.70 11.32 4.25
N GLY A 92 13.36 12.51 4.73
CA GLY A 92 14.29 13.35 5.48
C GLY A 92 14.81 12.68 6.75
N ASN A 93 16.06 12.94 7.04
CA ASN A 93 16.73 12.58 8.29
C ASN A 93 17.60 13.75 8.74
N TYR A 94 18.62 13.58 9.57
CA TYR A 94 19.49 14.61 10.18
C TYR A 94 19.36 16.05 9.68
N ASP A 95 19.51 16.27 8.36
CA ASP A 95 19.69 17.58 7.73
C ASP A 95 18.53 17.99 6.81
N GLY A 96 17.49 17.17 6.74
CA GLY A 96 16.39 17.41 5.80
C GLY A 96 15.03 17.03 6.34
N ILE A 97 14.06 17.89 6.07
CA ILE A 97 12.64 17.65 6.29
C ILE A 97 12.02 17.34 4.95
N THR A 98 11.25 16.26 4.86
CA THR A 98 10.42 15.99 3.69
C THR A 98 9.10 16.72 3.86
N ILE A 99 8.71 17.52 2.87
CA ILE A 99 7.43 18.24 2.85
C ILE A 99 6.48 17.45 1.95
N VAL A 100 5.34 17.08 2.50
CA VAL A 100 4.28 16.38 1.76
C VAL A 100 3.05 17.28 1.76
N LYS A 101 2.67 17.78 0.59
CA LYS A 101 1.52 18.67 0.44
C LYS A 101 0.19 17.92 0.60
N PRO A 102 -0.94 18.62 0.81
CA PRO A 102 -2.25 18.00 0.83
C PRO A 102 -2.50 17.12 -0.40
N GLY A 103 -2.91 15.87 -0.17
CA GLY A 103 -3.16 14.89 -1.22
C GLY A 103 -1.92 14.21 -1.81
N GLU A 104 -0.72 14.69 -1.51
CA GLU A 104 0.51 14.05 -1.99
C GLU A 104 0.79 12.73 -1.26
N VAL A 105 1.45 11.84 -1.99
CA VAL A 105 1.90 10.53 -1.52
C VAL A 105 3.42 10.50 -1.47
N LEU A 106 3.97 10.04 -0.37
CA LEU A 106 5.39 9.79 -0.21
C LEU A 106 5.63 8.29 -0.08
N GLU A 107 6.40 7.71 -1.00
CA GLU A 107 6.96 6.37 -0.86
C GLU A 107 8.40 6.48 -0.33
N PHE A 108 8.69 5.78 0.76
CA PHE A 108 10.01 5.75 1.35
C PHE A 108 10.34 4.37 1.91
N SER A 109 11.59 4.13 2.27
CA SER A 109 12.00 2.88 2.90
C SER A 109 12.92 3.09 4.09
N ALA A 110 12.87 2.11 4.99
CA ALA A 110 13.80 1.99 6.11
C ALA A 110 14.40 0.58 6.11
N ARG A 111 15.70 0.51 6.34
CA ARG A 111 16.46 -0.73 6.43
C ARG A 111 16.94 -0.94 7.86
N PHE A 112 16.71 -2.14 8.36
CA PHE A 112 17.01 -2.57 9.73
C PHE A 112 18.01 -3.73 9.74
N GLU A 113 18.55 -4.02 10.91
CA GLU A 113 19.27 -5.27 11.15
C GLU A 113 18.40 -6.45 10.72
N LYS A 114 19.05 -7.53 10.28
CA LYS A 114 18.37 -8.72 9.77
C LYS A 114 17.49 -9.37 10.84
N LEU A 115 16.22 -9.55 10.55
CA LEU A 115 15.34 -10.42 11.34
C LEU A 115 15.70 -11.90 11.12
N PRO A 116 15.71 -12.73 12.16
CA PRO A 116 15.75 -14.18 12.04
C PRO A 116 14.59 -14.71 11.18
N SER A 117 14.84 -15.78 10.47
CA SER A 117 13.86 -16.39 9.55
C SER A 117 12.66 -17.04 10.25
N ASP A 118 12.75 -17.29 11.54
CA ASP A 118 11.70 -17.86 12.39
C ASP A 118 10.73 -16.80 12.95
N ILE A 119 11.03 -15.50 12.77
CA ILE A 119 10.14 -14.41 13.18
C ILE A 119 8.92 -14.40 12.26
N THR A 120 7.75 -14.57 12.85
CA THR A 120 6.46 -14.53 12.14
C THR A 120 5.66 -13.26 12.40
N LYS A 121 6.05 -12.50 13.45
CA LYS A 121 5.39 -11.26 13.84
C LYS A 121 6.38 -10.33 14.56
N PHE A 122 6.25 -9.02 14.34
CA PHE A 122 7.07 -8.01 15.02
C PHE A 122 6.25 -6.72 15.27
N ASP A 123 6.78 -5.87 16.15
CA ASP A 123 6.35 -4.48 16.28
C ASP A 123 7.41 -3.56 15.67
N LEU A 124 6.98 -2.49 15.01
CA LEU A 124 7.83 -1.42 14.52
C LEU A 124 7.55 -0.18 15.36
N ILE A 125 8.55 0.31 16.06
CA ILE A 125 8.42 1.34 17.09
C ILE A 125 9.28 2.54 16.75
N GLU A 126 8.68 3.73 16.79
CA GLU A 126 9.35 5.01 16.60
C GLU A 126 9.80 5.60 17.96
N GLY A 127 10.88 5.06 18.51
CA GLY A 127 11.52 5.55 19.74
C GLY A 127 10.54 5.86 20.87
N GLU A 128 10.73 7.02 21.52
CA GLU A 128 9.85 7.50 22.58
C GLU A 128 8.67 8.34 22.06
N SER A 129 8.72 8.82 20.83
CA SER A 129 7.68 9.69 20.24
C SER A 129 6.43 8.93 19.82
N GLY A 130 6.57 7.69 19.36
CA GLY A 130 5.50 6.74 19.13
C GLY A 130 4.37 7.21 18.17
N THR A 131 4.67 8.15 17.26
CA THR A 131 3.64 8.71 16.36
C THR A 131 3.32 7.77 15.19
N TRP A 132 4.31 6.99 14.74
CA TRP A 132 4.20 6.08 13.61
C TRP A 132 4.45 4.61 14.00
N ASP A 133 3.97 4.21 15.16
CA ASP A 133 4.10 2.84 15.62
C ASP A 133 3.14 1.88 14.91
N PHE A 134 3.65 0.68 14.62
CA PHE A 134 2.91 -0.45 14.09
C PHE A 134 3.08 -1.65 15.01
N TYR A 135 1.98 -2.19 15.50
CA TYR A 135 1.98 -3.34 16.40
C TYR A 135 1.45 -4.58 15.69
N GLY A 136 2.12 -5.71 15.93
CA GLY A 136 1.69 -6.98 15.42
C GLY A 136 1.77 -7.08 13.89
N VAL A 137 2.84 -6.59 13.28
CA VAL A 137 3.09 -6.73 11.83
C VAL A 137 3.35 -8.20 11.52
N GLN A 138 2.50 -8.85 10.74
CA GLN A 138 2.55 -10.27 10.43
C GLN A 138 3.47 -10.53 9.24
N LEU A 139 4.49 -11.36 9.42
CA LEU A 139 5.33 -11.84 8.32
C LEU A 139 4.77 -13.13 7.67
N GLY A 140 3.75 -13.72 8.27
CA GLY A 140 3.21 -15.01 7.86
C GLY A 140 4.15 -16.16 8.21
N LYS A 141 3.62 -17.37 8.37
CA LYS A 141 4.47 -18.57 8.32
C LYS A 141 4.90 -18.71 6.86
N LEU A 142 6.19 -18.92 6.63
CA LEU A 142 6.74 -19.37 5.34
C LEU A 142 6.11 -20.72 4.94
N ASN A 143 4.87 -20.72 4.56
CA ASN A 143 4.41 -21.74 3.67
C ASN A 143 5.02 -21.40 2.32
N LYS A 144 5.87 -22.27 1.79
CA LYS A 144 6.29 -22.32 0.38
C LYS A 144 5.12 -22.51 -0.60
N SER A 145 3.89 -22.28 -0.16
CA SER A 145 2.77 -22.10 -1.04
C SER A 145 2.85 -20.67 -1.55
N LYS A 146 3.15 -20.45 -2.83
CA LYS A 146 2.62 -19.32 -3.57
C LYS A 146 1.22 -19.07 -3.01
N SER A 147 1.04 -18.05 -2.17
CA SER A 147 -0.28 -17.47 -2.03
C SER A 147 -0.52 -16.83 -3.39
N SER A 148 -1.07 -17.59 -4.31
CA SER A 148 -1.79 -17.03 -5.42
C SER A 148 -2.92 -16.26 -4.77
N VAL A 149 -2.72 -14.97 -4.54
CA VAL A 149 -3.82 -14.07 -4.23
C VAL A 149 -4.81 -14.31 -5.36
N GLU A 150 -5.94 -14.91 -5.05
CA GLU A 150 -6.85 -15.38 -6.09
C GLU A 150 -7.27 -14.17 -6.94
N ARG A 151 -6.85 -14.21 -8.20
CA ARG A 151 -7.20 -13.18 -9.17
C ARG A 151 -8.63 -13.42 -9.58
N PHE A 152 -9.50 -12.44 -9.37
CA PHE A 152 -10.87 -12.54 -9.83
C PHE A 152 -11.27 -11.33 -10.70
N ARG A 153 -12.14 -11.61 -11.67
CA ARG A 153 -12.67 -10.63 -12.60
C ARG A 153 -14.16 -10.45 -12.33
N VAL A 154 -14.58 -9.19 -12.30
CA VAL A 154 -16.00 -8.82 -12.23
C VAL A 154 -16.32 -7.87 -13.36
N ASP A 155 -17.38 -8.20 -14.11
CA ASP A 155 -17.91 -7.38 -15.19
C ASP A 155 -19.20 -6.71 -14.72
N TYR A 156 -19.30 -5.39 -14.92
CA TYR A 156 -20.47 -4.57 -14.61
C TYR A 156 -20.95 -3.89 -15.89
N ASN A 157 -22.26 -3.84 -16.08
CA ASN A 157 -22.88 -3.30 -17.29
C ASN A 157 -23.66 -1.99 -17.05
N TYR A 158 -23.70 -1.52 -15.79
CA TYR A 158 -24.32 -0.26 -15.40
C TYR A 158 -23.42 0.56 -14.48
N ILE A 159 -23.56 1.88 -14.60
CA ILE A 159 -22.85 2.87 -13.80
C ILE A 159 -23.79 3.95 -13.32
N ALA A 160 -23.70 4.37 -12.07
CA ALA A 160 -24.35 5.55 -11.52
C ALA A 160 -23.32 6.43 -10.81
N ILE A 161 -23.50 7.75 -10.88
CA ILE A 161 -22.65 8.74 -10.23
C ILE A 161 -23.44 9.39 -9.09
N TYR A 162 -22.83 9.49 -7.91
CA TYR A 162 -23.44 10.19 -6.79
C TYR A 162 -23.21 11.69 -6.89
N ASP A 163 -24.28 12.46 -6.82
CA ASP A 163 -24.21 13.92 -6.75
C ASP A 163 -24.16 14.37 -5.28
N THR A 164 -23.01 14.87 -4.86
CA THR A 164 -22.79 15.35 -3.50
C THR A 164 -23.56 16.63 -3.16
N LYS A 165 -24.02 17.39 -4.15
CA LYS A 165 -24.80 18.63 -3.94
C LYS A 165 -26.24 18.32 -3.58
N THR A 166 -26.82 17.34 -4.25
CA THR A 166 -28.20 16.91 -4.02
C THR A 166 -28.32 15.72 -3.06
N ASN A 167 -27.18 15.10 -2.70
CA ASN A 167 -27.08 13.86 -1.91
C ASN A 167 -27.92 12.71 -2.50
N THR A 168 -27.91 12.59 -3.82
CA THR A 168 -28.67 11.57 -4.55
C THR A 168 -27.81 10.85 -5.58
N TRP A 169 -28.18 9.61 -5.87
CA TRP A 169 -27.64 8.89 -7.03
C TRP A 169 -28.29 9.41 -8.31
N GLY A 170 -27.47 9.65 -9.33
CA GLY A 170 -27.92 9.91 -10.67
C GLY A 170 -28.58 8.68 -11.31
N GLU A 171 -29.08 8.87 -12.51
CA GLU A 171 -29.65 7.77 -13.30
C GLU A 171 -28.59 6.73 -13.68
N TRP A 172 -28.98 5.47 -13.68
CA TRP A 172 -28.16 4.38 -14.17
C TRP A 172 -27.94 4.51 -15.69
N LYS A 173 -26.68 4.44 -16.08
CA LYS A 173 -26.29 4.46 -17.50
C LYS A 173 -25.65 3.13 -17.86
N SER A 174 -26.00 2.62 -19.04
CA SER A 174 -25.35 1.44 -19.60
C SER A 174 -23.88 1.75 -19.95
N GLY A 175 -22.99 0.82 -19.64
CA GLY A 175 -21.56 0.93 -19.96
C GLY A 175 -20.78 -0.24 -19.38
N ASP A 176 -20.07 -0.96 -20.24
CA ASP A 176 -19.28 -2.12 -19.84
C ASP A 176 -18.00 -1.69 -19.09
N ASN A 177 -17.88 -2.13 -17.87
CA ASN A 177 -16.71 -1.91 -17.04
C ASN A 177 -16.26 -3.24 -16.44
N THR A 178 -14.99 -3.56 -16.57
CA THR A 178 -14.41 -4.76 -15.99
C THR A 178 -13.42 -4.38 -14.92
N PHE A 179 -13.56 -4.94 -13.74
CA PHE A 179 -12.54 -4.88 -12.70
C PHE A 179 -11.86 -6.24 -12.58
N VAL A 180 -10.54 -6.22 -12.56
CA VAL A 180 -9.73 -7.38 -12.23
C VAL A 180 -9.01 -7.08 -10.93
N ILE A 181 -9.39 -7.76 -9.88
CA ILE A 181 -8.82 -7.61 -8.55
C ILE A 181 -7.65 -8.59 -8.41
N ASN A 182 -6.61 -8.16 -7.70
CA ASN A 182 -5.40 -8.96 -7.49
C ASN A 182 -4.70 -9.33 -8.81
N ILE A 183 -4.44 -8.35 -9.67
CA ILE A 183 -3.78 -8.57 -10.97
C ILE A 183 -2.33 -9.05 -10.84
N ASN A 184 -1.71 -8.80 -9.69
CA ASN A 184 -0.33 -9.16 -9.36
C ASN A 184 -0.21 -9.56 -7.88
N GLU A 185 0.99 -9.91 -7.45
CA GLU A 185 1.30 -10.32 -6.07
C GLU A 185 1.08 -9.20 -5.04
N ASN A 186 1.07 -7.93 -5.47
CA ASN A 186 0.76 -6.78 -4.61
C ASN A 186 -0.74 -6.61 -4.36
N GLY A 187 -1.59 -7.31 -5.12
CA GLY A 187 -3.04 -7.21 -5.01
C GLY A 187 -3.61 -5.97 -5.71
N ASP A 188 -2.91 -5.42 -6.70
CA ASP A 188 -3.37 -4.26 -7.47
C ASP A 188 -4.67 -4.56 -8.21
N ILE A 189 -5.40 -3.49 -8.57
CA ILE A 189 -6.69 -3.55 -9.25
C ILE A 189 -6.54 -2.97 -10.66
N ALA A 190 -7.02 -3.68 -11.68
CA ALA A 190 -7.18 -3.13 -13.02
C ALA A 190 -8.65 -2.80 -13.27
N HIS A 191 -8.92 -1.61 -13.80
CA HIS A 191 -10.23 -1.18 -14.30
C HIS A 191 -10.16 -0.98 -15.81
N LEU A 192 -10.81 -1.86 -16.55
CA LEU A 192 -10.99 -1.75 -17.98
C LEU A 192 -12.29 -0.99 -18.21
N LYS A 193 -12.19 0.24 -18.68
CA LYS A 193 -13.32 1.16 -18.90
C LYS A 193 -14.02 0.85 -20.22
N ALA A 194 -15.30 1.23 -20.33
CA ALA A 194 -16.11 1.07 -21.53
C ALA A 194 -15.51 1.68 -22.81
N ASN A 195 -14.66 2.71 -22.67
CA ASN A 195 -13.95 3.36 -23.78
C ASN A 195 -12.66 2.62 -24.22
N GLY A 196 -12.39 1.44 -23.66
CA GLY A 196 -11.21 0.63 -23.96
C GLY A 196 -9.94 1.03 -23.20
N THR A 197 -9.97 2.06 -22.36
CA THR A 197 -8.80 2.42 -21.53
C THR A 197 -8.71 1.53 -20.29
N THR A 198 -7.49 1.28 -19.84
CA THR A 198 -7.24 0.53 -18.61
C THR A 198 -6.52 1.43 -17.62
N VAL A 199 -7.01 1.47 -16.38
CA VAL A 199 -6.37 2.14 -15.25
C VAL A 199 -5.93 1.08 -14.25
N ILE A 200 -4.71 1.22 -13.75
CA ILE A 200 -4.17 0.36 -12.70
C ILE A 200 -4.15 1.14 -11.40
N TYR A 201 -4.78 0.60 -10.38
CA TYR A 201 -4.76 1.13 -9.04
C TYR A 201 -3.85 0.27 -8.17
N LYS A 202 -2.78 0.89 -7.65
CA LYS A 202 -1.82 0.23 -6.76
C LYS A 202 -2.43 0.11 -5.36
N LYS A 203 -2.55 -1.09 -4.85
CA LYS A 203 -3.13 -1.35 -3.53
C LYS A 203 -2.30 -0.70 -2.41
N LEU A 204 -2.96 0.03 -1.52
CA LEU A 204 -2.37 0.72 -0.37
C LEU A 204 -2.66 0.06 0.97
N SER A 205 -3.74 -0.72 1.08
CA SER A 205 -4.17 -1.30 2.36
C SER A 205 -4.45 -2.79 2.27
N GLY A 206 -4.53 -3.46 3.41
CA GLY A 206 -5.22 -4.75 3.52
C GLY A 206 -6.68 -4.63 3.07
N VAL A 207 -7.33 -5.77 2.97
CA VAL A 207 -8.79 -5.85 2.76
C VAL A 207 -9.45 -5.72 4.13
N GLU A 208 -10.44 -4.84 4.25
CA GLU A 208 -11.22 -4.63 5.45
C GLU A 208 -12.67 -5.04 5.17
N ASP A 209 -13.22 -5.96 5.95
CA ASP A 209 -14.61 -6.38 5.84
C ASP A 209 -15.55 -5.36 6.49
N GLY A 210 -16.71 -5.13 5.91
CA GLY A 210 -17.72 -4.22 6.41
C GLY A 210 -19.15 -4.66 6.07
N PHE A 211 -20.13 -4.06 6.75
CA PHE A 211 -21.54 -4.27 6.48
C PHE A 211 -22.25 -2.93 6.38
N THR A 212 -23.23 -2.83 5.47
CA THR A 212 -24.04 -1.63 5.37
C THR A 212 -25.00 -1.51 6.57
N GLU A 213 -25.25 -0.27 7.03
CA GLU A 213 -26.21 0.00 8.11
C GLU A 213 -27.64 -0.46 7.74
N LYS A 214 -28.02 -0.28 6.48
CA LYS A 214 -29.31 -0.72 5.95
C LYS A 214 -29.10 -1.95 5.06
N GLY A 215 -29.82 -3.03 5.36
CA GLY A 215 -29.82 -4.25 4.55
C GLY A 215 -28.75 -5.27 4.90
N ASN A 216 -27.81 -4.94 5.79
CA ASN A 216 -26.74 -5.84 6.24
C ASN A 216 -25.96 -6.52 5.10
N HIS A 217 -25.74 -5.77 3.98
CA HIS A 217 -24.95 -6.27 2.87
C HIS A 217 -23.47 -6.23 3.21
N HIS A 218 -22.80 -7.36 3.07
CA HIS A 218 -21.36 -7.49 3.26
C HIS A 218 -20.61 -6.83 2.09
N TYR A 219 -19.51 -6.16 2.41
CA TYR A 219 -18.56 -5.64 1.42
C TYR A 219 -17.14 -5.67 1.95
N GLN A 220 -16.20 -5.70 1.02
CA GLN A 220 -14.77 -5.56 1.28
C GLN A 220 -14.30 -4.18 0.84
N THR A 221 -13.51 -3.52 1.69
CA THR A 221 -12.91 -2.22 1.41
C THR A 221 -11.44 -2.38 1.08
N ILE A 222 -11.00 -1.77 -0.02
CA ILE A 222 -9.60 -1.70 -0.45
C ILE A 222 -9.29 -0.23 -0.74
N LYS A 223 -8.16 0.28 -0.20
CA LYS A 223 -7.60 1.57 -0.60
C LYS A 223 -6.52 1.35 -1.65
N ALA A 224 -6.55 2.14 -2.70
CA ALA A 224 -5.58 2.04 -3.79
C ALA A 224 -5.28 3.41 -4.39
N LEU A 225 -4.18 3.50 -5.14
CA LEU A 225 -3.62 4.71 -5.73
C LEU A 225 -3.58 4.54 -7.23
N ASP A 226 -4.02 5.54 -7.99
CA ASP A 226 -3.81 5.55 -9.44
C ASP A 226 -2.42 6.08 -9.84
N GLU A 227 -2.17 6.26 -11.13
CA GLU A 227 -0.89 6.72 -11.66
C GLU A 227 -0.61 8.20 -11.36
N ASP A 228 -1.66 9.00 -11.16
CA ASP A 228 -1.56 10.43 -10.85
C ASP A 228 -1.37 10.68 -9.34
N GLY A 229 -1.47 9.64 -8.52
CA GLY A 229 -1.32 9.72 -7.07
C GLY A 229 -2.62 9.97 -6.33
N ASP A 230 -3.76 9.90 -6.99
CA ASP A 230 -5.07 10.03 -6.36
C ASP A 230 -5.45 8.73 -5.62
N ILE A 231 -6.01 8.92 -4.40
CA ILE A 231 -6.43 7.80 -3.57
C ILE A 231 -7.88 7.46 -3.84
N PHE A 232 -8.08 6.19 -4.14
CA PHE A 232 -9.38 5.60 -4.35
C PHE A 232 -9.71 4.61 -3.24
N ILE A 233 -10.97 4.61 -2.82
CA ILE A 233 -11.54 3.61 -1.93
C ILE A 233 -12.50 2.76 -2.75
N PHE A 234 -12.25 1.46 -2.80
CA PHE A 234 -13.11 0.49 -3.43
C PHE A 234 -13.89 -0.26 -2.36
N GLN A 235 -15.22 -0.26 -2.46
CA GLN A 235 -16.10 -1.15 -1.70
C GLN A 235 -16.67 -2.17 -2.66
N ILE A 236 -16.30 -3.43 -2.50
CA ILE A 236 -16.69 -4.54 -3.35
C ILE A 236 -17.74 -5.34 -2.59
N PHE A 237 -18.96 -5.35 -3.08
CA PHE A 237 -20.09 -6.03 -2.44
C PHE A 237 -20.21 -7.47 -2.95
N ASP A 238 -20.60 -8.39 -2.06
CA ASP A 238 -20.91 -9.77 -2.43
C ASP A 238 -22.16 -9.82 -3.33
N ASP A 239 -23.11 -8.89 -3.09
CA ASP A 239 -24.28 -8.70 -3.95
C ASP A 239 -23.92 -7.93 -5.22
N THR A 240 -23.89 -8.61 -6.36
CA THR A 240 -23.54 -8.02 -7.66
C THR A 240 -24.53 -6.96 -8.14
N ASN A 241 -25.77 -6.92 -7.62
CA ASN A 241 -26.73 -5.85 -7.93
C ASN A 241 -26.34 -4.54 -7.24
N ILE A 242 -25.68 -4.62 -6.07
CA ILE A 242 -25.03 -3.46 -5.44
C ILE A 242 -23.67 -3.23 -6.12
N GLY A 243 -22.92 -4.29 -6.34
CA GLY A 243 -21.72 -4.34 -7.15
C GLY A 243 -20.51 -3.74 -6.49
N LEU A 244 -19.94 -2.69 -7.08
CA LEU A 244 -18.71 -2.03 -6.62
C LEU A 244 -18.95 -0.53 -6.49
N LYS A 245 -18.54 0.07 -5.38
CA LYS A 245 -18.45 1.52 -5.21
C LYS A 245 -17.00 1.96 -5.24
N MET A 246 -16.72 2.98 -6.02
CA MET A 246 -15.42 3.62 -6.14
C MET A 246 -15.54 5.08 -5.71
N MET A 247 -14.74 5.48 -4.74
CA MET A 247 -14.80 6.80 -4.12
C MET A 247 -13.42 7.48 -4.19
N TRP A 248 -13.37 8.77 -4.52
CA TRP A 248 -12.17 9.61 -4.41
C TRP A 248 -12.59 11.07 -4.17
N GLY A 249 -11.96 11.70 -3.18
CA GLY A 249 -12.36 13.04 -2.75
C GLY A 249 -13.84 13.11 -2.41
N SER A 250 -14.59 13.97 -3.10
CA SER A 250 -16.05 14.10 -2.98
C SER A 250 -16.84 13.29 -4.00
N PHE A 251 -16.18 12.53 -4.89
CA PHE A 251 -16.83 11.77 -5.93
C PHE A 251 -17.10 10.33 -5.49
N MET A 252 -18.23 9.79 -5.93
CA MET A 252 -18.56 8.38 -5.76
C MET A 252 -19.22 7.87 -7.02
N ILE A 253 -18.76 6.71 -7.47
CA ILE A 253 -19.32 5.99 -8.61
C ILE A 253 -19.70 4.60 -8.13
N GLN A 254 -20.85 4.12 -8.56
CA GLN A 254 -21.29 2.74 -8.33
C GLN A 254 -21.39 2.01 -9.67
N PHE A 255 -20.87 0.81 -9.70
CA PHE A 255 -20.92 -0.14 -10.81
C PHE A 255 -21.77 -1.32 -10.38
N ALA A 256 -22.75 -1.72 -11.19
CA ALA A 256 -23.66 -2.81 -10.88
C ALA A 256 -23.91 -3.70 -12.08
N LYS A 257 -24.40 -4.89 -11.79
CA LYS A 257 -24.86 -5.84 -12.79
C LYS A 257 -26.39 -5.92 -12.68
N MET A 258 -27.08 -5.43 -13.69
CA MET A 258 -28.54 -5.42 -13.74
C MET A 258 -29.03 -6.17 -14.99
#